data_4293cd3c32a627e905c07ea7895c78bf
#
_entry.id   4293cd3c32a627e905c07ea7895c78bf
#
_cell.length_a   1.000
_cell.length_b   1.000
_cell.length_c   1.000
_cell.angle_alpha   90.00
_cell.angle_beta   90.00
_cell.angle_gamma   90.00
#
_symmetry.space_group_name_H-M   'P 1'
#
loop_
_entity.id
_entity.type
_entity.pdbx_description
1 polymer ?
#
loop_
_entity_poly.entity_id
_entity_poly.type
_entity_poly.pdbx_seq_one_letter_code
_entity_poly.pdbx_strand_id
1 'polypeptide(L)'
;MSDSFDLIVIGGGSGGLACVQRAAEYGARTALIESHRLGGTCVNVGCVPKKIMWNAASLAEALHDAADYGFDIELNGHDWGALKGKRDAYVLKLNEIYERNLEKRGVTLIRERARYVSPKEIVVGERLLRAGRSVIATGGRPMSPAIPGAARAITSDGFFELESRPQRVAIVGSGYISAELSGVFEALGSEVTILLRRDRMLRSFDAMLGEALMREMRASGIRLVTQAAPVAMEGNGPFALRLADGRRIGDFDCVLWAVGRAANTDLDLTRAGVALDGEGFVVTDRWQNTNVEGIHAIGDVTGREALTPVAIAAGRRLSDRLFGGQTERHLDYNLIPTVVFSHPPIGTIGCTEEEARAKYAGDIEVFTASFGPLYHALTTRKPRVEMKLVTHGRERRIVGLHVIGVGADEMLQGFAVALRMGATKADFDDTVAIHPTSAEEFVTMR
;
A
#
# COMPACT_ATOMS: atom_id res chain seq x y z
N MET A 1 -26.93 30.95 9.44
CA MET A 1 -27.22 30.23 8.16
C MET A 1 -26.92 28.77 8.40
N SER A 2 -27.84 27.86 8.16
CA SER A 2 -27.58 26.44 8.35
C SER A 2 -26.58 26.00 7.28
N ASP A 3 -25.41 25.47 7.72
CA ASP A 3 -24.40 24.89 6.85
C ASP A 3 -24.90 23.52 6.37
N SER A 4 -25.79 23.53 5.36
CA SER A 4 -26.34 22.31 4.76
C SER A 4 -25.65 22.00 3.43
N PHE A 5 -25.37 20.74 3.18
CA PHE A 5 -24.68 20.22 2.00
C PHE A 5 -25.44 19.01 1.44
N ASP A 6 -25.32 18.76 0.15
CA ASP A 6 -25.83 17.52 -0.46
C ASP A 6 -24.92 16.35 -0.06
N LEU A 7 -23.60 16.62 0.06
CA LEU A 7 -22.60 15.65 0.47
C LEU A 7 -21.57 16.28 1.40
N ILE A 8 -21.31 15.61 2.54
CA ILE A 8 -20.15 15.87 3.38
C ILE A 8 -19.23 14.65 3.32
N VAL A 9 -17.95 14.87 3.00
CA VAL A 9 -16.91 13.84 3.03
C VAL A 9 -15.98 14.12 4.21
N ILE A 10 -15.75 13.11 5.06
CA ILE A 10 -14.86 13.18 6.22
C ILE A 10 -13.58 12.43 5.89
N GLY A 11 -12.48 13.17 5.75
CA GLY A 11 -11.17 12.70 5.38
C GLY A 11 -10.76 13.13 3.98
N GLY A 12 -9.69 13.93 3.90
CA GLY A 12 -9.11 14.48 2.67
C GLY A 12 -8.00 13.61 2.07
N GLY A 13 -8.10 12.28 2.28
CA GLY A 13 -7.25 11.29 1.63
C GLY A 13 -7.68 11.02 0.19
N SER A 14 -7.01 10.05 -0.46
CA SER A 14 -7.20 9.73 -1.88
C SER A 14 -8.66 9.43 -2.25
N GLY A 15 -9.35 8.64 -1.44
CA GLY A 15 -10.76 8.29 -1.66
C GLY A 15 -11.68 9.48 -1.46
N GLY A 16 -11.51 10.22 -0.36
CA GLY A 16 -12.33 11.38 -0.03
C GLY A 16 -12.20 12.50 -1.05
N LEU A 17 -10.97 12.85 -1.46
CA LEU A 17 -10.70 13.82 -2.52
C LEU A 17 -11.36 13.42 -3.84
N ALA A 18 -11.23 12.14 -4.23
CA ALA A 18 -11.83 11.66 -5.47
C ALA A 18 -13.37 11.69 -5.42
N CYS A 19 -13.96 11.33 -4.28
CA CYS A 19 -15.40 11.31 -4.06
C CYS A 19 -15.98 12.73 -4.10
N VAL A 20 -15.44 13.64 -3.27
CA VAL A 20 -16.01 15.00 -3.15
C VAL A 20 -15.91 15.80 -4.43
N GLN A 21 -14.77 15.71 -5.14
CA GLN A 21 -14.59 16.40 -6.41
C GLN A 21 -15.52 15.86 -7.49
N ARG A 22 -15.69 14.53 -7.55
CA ARG A 22 -16.60 13.91 -8.51
C ARG A 22 -18.07 14.27 -8.26
N ALA A 23 -18.50 14.37 -7.00
CA ALA A 23 -19.83 14.84 -6.65
C ALA A 23 -20.04 16.31 -7.04
N ALA A 24 -19.03 17.17 -6.81
CA ALA A 24 -19.07 18.58 -7.22
C ALA A 24 -19.16 18.74 -8.75
N GLU A 25 -18.51 17.88 -9.53
CA GLU A 25 -18.63 17.85 -11.01
C GLU A 25 -20.07 17.58 -11.48
N TYR A 26 -20.88 16.89 -10.69
CA TYR A 26 -22.32 16.71 -10.93
C TYR A 26 -23.20 17.84 -10.37
N GLY A 27 -22.60 18.91 -9.85
CA GLY A 27 -23.31 20.08 -9.33
C GLY A 27 -23.79 19.94 -7.89
N ALA A 28 -23.37 18.91 -7.15
CA ALA A 28 -23.72 18.78 -5.74
C ALA A 28 -22.99 19.85 -4.91
N ARG A 29 -23.69 20.43 -3.92
CA ARG A 29 -23.08 21.29 -2.90
C ARG A 29 -22.33 20.43 -1.91
N THR A 30 -21.00 20.50 -1.94
CA THR A 30 -20.13 19.56 -1.23
C THR A 30 -19.24 20.24 -0.19
N ALA A 31 -18.97 19.53 0.92
CA ALA A 31 -17.94 19.89 1.88
C ALA A 31 -16.96 18.71 2.08
N LEU A 32 -15.70 19.05 2.25
CA LEU A 32 -14.64 18.15 2.67
C LEU A 32 -14.12 18.58 4.03
N ILE A 33 -14.14 17.67 5.01
CA ILE A 33 -13.59 17.94 6.35
C ILE A 33 -12.28 17.16 6.48
N GLU A 34 -11.19 17.89 6.77
CA GLU A 34 -9.85 17.29 6.96
C GLU A 34 -9.13 18.00 8.09
N SER A 35 -8.64 17.24 9.06
CA SER A 35 -7.95 17.78 10.23
C SER A 35 -6.44 17.94 10.06
N HIS A 36 -5.89 17.38 8.97
CA HIS A 36 -4.46 17.39 8.66
C HIS A 36 -4.18 17.90 7.25
N ARG A 37 -3.09 17.44 6.64
CA ARG A 37 -2.74 17.78 5.26
C ARG A 37 -3.60 17.01 4.26
N LEU A 38 -4.00 17.67 3.19
CA LEU A 38 -4.69 17.03 2.06
C LEU A 38 -3.82 15.96 1.40
N GLY A 39 -4.46 14.95 0.80
CA GLY A 39 -3.78 13.83 0.17
C GLY A 39 -3.67 12.58 1.04
N GLY A 40 -3.92 12.71 2.36
CA GLY A 40 -3.92 11.60 3.32
C GLY A 40 -2.58 10.86 3.39
N THR A 41 -2.61 9.60 3.81
CA THR A 41 -1.42 8.74 3.95
C THR A 41 -0.62 8.67 2.65
N CYS A 42 -1.27 8.44 1.52
CA CYS A 42 -0.60 8.23 0.22
C CYS A 42 0.37 9.36 -0.13
N VAL A 43 -0.06 10.62 0.01
CA VAL A 43 0.72 11.79 -0.40
C VAL A 43 1.73 12.19 0.66
N ASN A 44 1.35 12.11 1.94
CA ASN A 44 2.14 12.71 3.01
C ASN A 44 3.15 11.74 3.66
N VAL A 45 2.74 10.48 3.89
CA VAL A 45 3.53 9.47 4.63
C VAL A 45 3.32 8.05 4.04
N GLY A 46 3.22 7.94 2.72
CA GLY A 46 2.93 6.67 2.04
C GLY A 46 3.49 6.60 0.64
N CYS A 47 2.62 6.32 -0.34
CA CYS A 47 3.00 5.96 -1.72
C CYS A 47 3.97 6.96 -2.37
N VAL A 48 3.69 8.27 -2.27
CA VAL A 48 4.50 9.30 -2.94
C VAL A 48 5.90 9.41 -2.33
N PRO A 49 6.05 9.75 -1.04
CA PRO A 49 7.38 9.85 -0.45
C PRO A 49 8.11 8.50 -0.46
N LYS A 50 7.40 7.37 -0.30
CA LYS A 50 7.98 6.03 -0.38
C LYS A 50 8.56 5.74 -1.76
N LYS A 51 7.82 6.02 -2.86
CA LYS A 51 8.32 5.76 -4.23
C LYS A 51 9.56 6.63 -4.55
N ILE A 52 9.63 7.85 -4.02
CA ILE A 52 10.83 8.69 -4.14
C ILE A 52 12.03 8.03 -3.43
N MET A 53 11.84 7.53 -2.20
CA MET A 53 12.88 6.83 -1.45
C MET A 53 13.27 5.51 -2.13
N TRP A 54 12.30 4.76 -2.66
CA TRP A 54 12.53 3.53 -3.43
C TRP A 54 13.35 3.80 -4.70
N ASN A 55 13.05 4.88 -5.44
CA ASN A 55 13.83 5.28 -6.60
C ASN A 55 15.29 5.62 -6.22
N ALA A 56 15.51 6.27 -5.06
CA ALA A 56 16.85 6.56 -4.59
C ALA A 56 17.62 5.27 -4.24
N ALA A 57 16.95 4.30 -3.62
CA ALA A 57 17.49 2.97 -3.33
C ALA A 57 17.84 2.21 -4.62
N SER A 58 16.93 2.18 -5.59
CA SER A 58 17.18 1.55 -6.90
C SER A 58 18.33 2.20 -7.67
N LEU A 59 18.47 3.55 -7.54
CA LEU A 59 19.61 4.26 -8.12
C LEU A 59 20.93 3.86 -7.42
N ALA A 60 20.93 3.71 -6.10
CA ALA A 60 22.11 3.27 -5.37
C ALA A 60 22.54 1.85 -5.81
N GLU A 61 21.59 0.93 -5.97
CA GLU A 61 21.89 -0.41 -6.53
C GLU A 61 22.47 -0.33 -7.94
N ALA A 62 21.89 0.51 -8.84
CA ALA A 62 22.40 0.69 -10.20
C ALA A 62 23.81 1.27 -10.23
N LEU A 63 24.15 2.19 -9.30
CA LEU A 63 25.50 2.72 -9.15
C LEU A 63 26.51 1.65 -8.72
N HIS A 64 26.12 0.72 -7.87
CA HIS A 64 26.95 -0.43 -7.53
C HIS A 64 27.14 -1.39 -8.72
N ASP A 65 26.13 -1.59 -9.54
CA ASP A 65 26.20 -2.45 -10.73
C ASP A 65 26.99 -1.80 -11.89
N ALA A 66 27.19 -0.48 -11.87
CA ALA A 66 27.75 0.27 -12.98
C ALA A 66 29.18 -0.12 -13.34
N ALA A 67 30.00 -0.53 -12.34
CA ALA A 67 31.37 -1.01 -12.58
C ALA A 67 31.41 -2.27 -13.46
N ASP A 68 30.43 -3.16 -13.32
CA ASP A 68 30.31 -4.37 -14.13
C ASP A 68 29.97 -4.06 -15.61
N TYR A 69 29.43 -2.87 -15.86
CA TYR A 69 29.17 -2.32 -17.19
C TYR A 69 30.31 -1.42 -17.74
N GLY A 70 31.44 -1.40 -17.03
CA GLY A 70 32.65 -0.67 -17.45
C GLY A 70 32.68 0.81 -17.06
N PHE A 71 31.78 1.27 -16.19
CA PHE A 71 31.86 2.62 -15.65
C PHE A 71 32.87 2.70 -14.50
N ASP A 72 33.76 3.65 -14.53
CA ASP A 72 34.65 4.00 -13.42
C ASP A 72 34.00 5.08 -12.57
N ILE A 73 33.40 4.67 -11.45
CA ILE A 73 32.60 5.54 -10.58
C ILE A 73 33.13 5.49 -9.16
N GLU A 74 33.42 6.64 -8.58
CA GLU A 74 33.68 6.78 -7.14
C GLU A 74 32.44 7.32 -6.44
N LEU A 75 31.82 6.50 -5.57
CA LEU A 75 30.65 6.87 -4.77
C LEU A 75 31.09 7.37 -3.40
N ASN A 76 31.04 8.69 -3.17
CA ASN A 76 31.48 9.33 -1.94
C ASN A 76 30.43 9.31 -0.80
N GLY A 77 29.26 8.74 -1.02
CA GLY A 77 28.19 8.56 -0.05
C GLY A 77 26.82 9.04 -0.53
N HIS A 78 25.86 9.01 0.39
CA HIS A 78 24.48 9.42 0.17
C HIS A 78 24.05 10.41 1.26
N ASP A 79 23.52 11.56 0.86
CA ASP A 79 22.97 12.56 1.78
C ASP A 79 21.46 12.37 1.96
N TRP A 80 21.08 11.69 3.05
CA TRP A 80 19.69 11.44 3.43
C TRP A 80 18.91 12.74 3.65
N GLY A 81 19.53 13.74 4.32
CA GLY A 81 18.89 15.02 4.60
C GLY A 81 18.56 15.80 3.34
N ALA A 82 19.48 15.84 2.37
CA ALA A 82 19.24 16.46 1.07
C ALA A 82 18.12 15.78 0.28
N LEU A 83 18.05 14.43 0.29
CA LEU A 83 16.95 13.69 -0.32
C LEU A 83 15.63 13.99 0.38
N LYS A 84 15.61 13.94 1.73
CA LYS A 84 14.43 14.28 2.54
C LYS A 84 13.90 15.67 2.21
N GLY A 85 14.75 16.67 2.18
CA GLY A 85 14.36 18.05 1.88
C GLY A 85 13.67 18.20 0.51
N LYS A 86 14.20 17.57 -0.53
CA LYS A 86 13.59 17.56 -1.88
C LYS A 86 12.27 16.79 -1.91
N ARG A 87 12.20 15.64 -1.25
CA ARG A 87 11.00 14.82 -1.12
C ARG A 87 9.88 15.60 -0.42
N ASP A 88 10.17 16.22 0.71
CA ASP A 88 9.20 16.95 1.51
C ASP A 88 8.68 18.18 0.78
N ALA A 89 9.55 18.91 0.08
CA ALA A 89 9.16 20.03 -0.80
C ALA A 89 8.20 19.57 -1.91
N TYR A 90 8.43 18.39 -2.48
CA TYR A 90 7.52 17.84 -3.49
C TYR A 90 6.15 17.46 -2.88
N VAL A 91 6.13 16.88 -1.68
CA VAL A 91 4.88 16.56 -0.96
C VAL A 91 4.08 17.83 -0.67
N LEU A 92 4.73 18.91 -0.19
CA LEU A 92 4.08 20.20 0.06
C LEU A 92 3.47 20.78 -1.23
N LYS A 93 4.19 20.72 -2.33
CA LYS A 93 3.65 21.14 -3.64
C LYS A 93 2.39 20.37 -4.04
N LEU A 94 2.32 19.07 -3.76
CA LEU A 94 1.12 18.27 -4.01
C LEU A 94 -0.04 18.69 -3.11
N ASN A 95 0.20 18.99 -1.82
CA ASN A 95 -0.86 19.49 -0.94
C ASN A 95 -1.49 20.78 -1.50
N GLU A 96 -0.68 21.74 -1.97
CA GLU A 96 -1.16 22.97 -2.60
C GLU A 96 -1.97 22.69 -3.89
N ILE A 97 -1.55 21.72 -4.71
CA ILE A 97 -2.28 21.32 -5.92
C ILE A 97 -3.67 20.80 -5.55
N TYR A 98 -3.77 19.95 -4.51
CA TYR A 98 -5.07 19.44 -4.06
C TYR A 98 -5.97 20.57 -3.56
N GLU A 99 -5.45 21.53 -2.80
CA GLU A 99 -6.22 22.67 -2.32
C GLU A 99 -6.78 23.49 -3.49
N ARG A 100 -5.94 23.88 -4.45
CA ARG A 100 -6.37 24.59 -5.67
C ARG A 100 -7.42 23.80 -6.46
N ASN A 101 -7.29 22.48 -6.52
CA ASN A 101 -8.27 21.64 -7.22
C ASN A 101 -9.63 21.61 -6.52
N LEU A 102 -9.68 21.64 -5.20
CA LEU A 102 -10.92 21.74 -4.42
C LEU A 102 -11.59 23.10 -4.63
N GLU A 103 -10.80 24.17 -4.53
CA GLU A 103 -11.28 25.56 -4.77
C GLU A 103 -11.88 25.71 -6.17
N LYS A 104 -11.15 25.27 -7.22
CA LYS A 104 -11.61 25.31 -8.61
C LYS A 104 -12.94 24.59 -8.84
N ARG A 105 -13.25 23.56 -8.03
CA ARG A 105 -14.51 22.80 -8.11
C ARG A 105 -15.58 23.30 -7.15
N GLY A 106 -15.34 24.38 -6.42
CA GLY A 106 -16.30 24.94 -5.48
C GLY A 106 -16.58 24.04 -4.26
N VAL A 107 -15.65 23.14 -3.92
CA VAL A 107 -15.75 22.31 -2.71
C VAL A 107 -15.43 23.14 -1.47
N THR A 108 -16.32 23.16 -0.49
CA THR A 108 -16.05 23.81 0.80
C THR A 108 -15.08 22.97 1.62
N LEU A 109 -13.83 23.44 1.77
CA LEU A 109 -12.85 22.79 2.63
C LEU A 109 -12.96 23.30 4.06
N ILE A 110 -13.09 22.38 5.03
CA ILE A 110 -13.14 22.67 6.47
C ILE A 110 -11.97 21.96 7.16
N ARG A 111 -11.03 22.75 7.70
CA ARG A 111 -9.81 22.23 8.34
C ARG A 111 -10.02 22.04 9.83
N GLU A 112 -10.68 20.93 10.20
CA GLU A 112 -11.05 20.63 11.60
C GLU A 112 -11.40 19.13 11.73
N ARG A 113 -11.57 18.65 12.95
CA ARG A 113 -12.05 17.30 13.26
C ARG A 113 -13.57 17.24 13.21
N ALA A 114 -14.10 16.20 12.58
CA ALA A 114 -15.52 15.92 12.51
C ALA A 114 -15.94 14.91 13.58
N ARG A 115 -17.18 15.04 14.10
CA ARG A 115 -17.85 14.00 14.91
C ARG A 115 -19.31 13.94 14.56
N TYR A 116 -19.87 12.75 14.47
CA TYR A 116 -21.31 12.58 14.34
C TYR A 116 -22.04 12.90 15.65
N VAL A 117 -23.15 13.60 15.56
CA VAL A 117 -24.11 13.77 16.66
C VAL A 117 -25.44 13.09 16.37
N SER A 118 -25.73 12.85 15.09
CA SER A 118 -26.84 12.05 14.57
C SER A 118 -26.50 11.56 13.15
N PRO A 119 -27.31 10.70 12.52
CA PRO A 119 -27.07 10.24 11.14
C PRO A 119 -26.96 11.36 10.09
N LYS A 120 -27.55 12.52 10.34
CA LYS A 120 -27.59 13.66 9.40
C LYS A 120 -26.84 14.89 9.88
N GLU A 121 -26.25 14.85 11.07
CA GLU A 121 -25.61 16.00 11.70
C GLU A 121 -24.20 15.68 12.15
N ILE A 122 -23.27 16.56 11.77
CA ILE A 122 -21.84 16.45 12.05
C ILE A 122 -21.39 17.75 12.70
N VAL A 123 -20.76 17.65 13.86
CA VAL A 123 -20.12 18.77 14.56
C VAL A 123 -18.67 18.87 14.11
N VAL A 124 -18.23 20.10 13.84
CA VAL A 124 -16.89 20.47 13.40
C VAL A 124 -16.48 21.74 14.13
N GLY A 125 -15.65 21.60 15.16
CA GLY A 125 -15.42 22.68 16.14
C GLY A 125 -16.74 23.05 16.82
N GLU A 126 -17.14 24.33 16.73
CA GLU A 126 -18.41 24.84 17.26
C GLU A 126 -19.57 24.82 16.22
N ARG A 127 -19.29 24.39 15.00
CA ARG A 127 -20.28 24.42 13.89
C ARG A 127 -21.03 23.11 13.82
N LEU A 128 -22.34 23.19 13.63
CA LEU A 128 -23.20 22.06 13.29
C LEU A 128 -23.48 22.06 11.79
N LEU A 129 -23.02 21.03 11.10
CA LEU A 129 -23.25 20.82 9.67
C LEU A 129 -24.34 19.78 9.47
N ARG A 130 -25.13 19.95 8.40
CA ARG A 130 -26.15 18.99 7.98
C ARG A 130 -25.87 18.51 6.56
N ALA A 131 -26.06 17.23 6.32
CA ALA A 131 -25.90 16.66 5.00
C ALA A 131 -27.05 15.70 4.65
N GLY A 132 -27.45 15.73 3.38
CA GLY A 132 -28.32 14.69 2.83
C GLY A 132 -27.60 13.35 2.79
N ARG A 133 -26.29 13.37 2.52
CA ARG A 133 -25.40 12.19 2.52
C ARG A 133 -24.05 12.52 3.14
N SER A 134 -23.42 11.53 3.78
CA SER A 134 -22.04 11.65 4.27
C SER A 134 -21.21 10.44 3.88
N VAL A 135 -19.88 10.67 3.74
CA VAL A 135 -18.91 9.61 3.40
C VAL A 135 -17.78 9.63 4.42
N ILE A 136 -17.57 8.50 5.07
CA ILE A 136 -16.45 8.25 5.97
C ILE A 136 -15.28 7.78 5.10
N ALA A 137 -14.23 8.62 4.99
CA ALA A 137 -13.02 8.36 4.19
C ALA A 137 -11.75 8.64 4.99
N THR A 138 -11.80 8.41 6.29
CA THR A 138 -10.76 8.74 7.27
C THR A 138 -9.52 7.84 7.22
N GLY A 139 -9.57 6.75 6.43
CA GLY A 139 -8.43 5.86 6.24
C GLY A 139 -8.02 5.10 7.49
N GLY A 140 -6.73 4.85 7.63
CA GLY A 140 -6.14 4.11 8.74
C GLY A 140 -4.82 4.70 9.21
N ARG A 141 -4.36 4.25 10.37
CA ARG A 141 -3.09 4.63 11.00
C ARG A 141 -2.22 3.39 11.28
N PRO A 142 -0.90 3.51 11.31
CA PRO A 142 -0.02 2.41 11.70
C PRO A 142 -0.25 2.03 13.17
N MET A 143 -0.01 0.75 13.49
CA MET A 143 -0.13 0.22 14.84
C MET A 143 1.24 0.05 15.47
N SER A 144 1.30 0.25 16.81
CA SER A 144 2.41 -0.17 17.66
C SER A 144 1.92 -1.27 18.61
N PRO A 145 2.76 -2.26 18.94
CA PRO A 145 2.35 -3.33 19.85
C PRO A 145 2.21 -2.79 21.28
N ALA A 146 1.29 -3.38 22.05
CA ALA A 146 1.11 -3.05 23.47
C ALA A 146 2.13 -3.80 24.35
N ILE A 147 3.43 -3.48 24.19
CA ILE A 147 4.52 -4.06 24.96
C ILE A 147 5.36 -2.96 25.64
N PRO A 148 6.02 -3.23 26.76
CA PRO A 148 6.89 -2.27 27.43
C PRO A 148 7.94 -1.68 26.47
N GLY A 149 8.07 -0.37 26.46
CA GLY A 149 9.06 0.34 25.65
C GLY A 149 8.68 0.62 24.19
N ALA A 150 7.58 0.08 23.68
CA ALA A 150 7.18 0.20 22.27
C ALA A 150 7.05 1.67 21.78
N ALA A 151 6.65 2.59 22.64
CA ALA A 151 6.46 4.00 22.30
C ALA A 151 7.76 4.74 21.91
N ARG A 152 8.94 4.17 22.18
CA ARG A 152 10.24 4.74 21.77
C ARG A 152 10.65 4.40 20.34
N ALA A 153 9.98 3.45 19.73
CA ALA A 153 10.18 3.08 18.35
C ALA A 153 9.31 3.93 17.42
N ILE A 154 9.65 3.95 16.15
CA ILE A 154 8.87 4.61 15.11
C ILE A 154 7.91 3.64 14.44
N THR A 155 6.96 4.19 13.69
CA THR A 155 6.13 3.47 12.73
C THR A 155 6.51 3.86 11.30
N SER A 156 5.76 3.39 10.29
CA SER A 156 5.94 3.82 8.91
C SER A 156 5.86 5.33 8.72
N ASP A 157 5.03 6.02 9.52
CA ASP A 157 4.91 7.48 9.45
C ASP A 157 6.21 8.15 9.95
N GLY A 158 6.77 7.66 11.06
CA GLY A 158 8.04 8.13 11.61
C GLY A 158 9.25 7.87 10.70
N PHE A 159 9.19 6.90 9.79
CA PHE A 159 10.23 6.71 8.78
C PHE A 159 10.44 7.97 7.93
N PHE A 160 9.35 8.63 7.55
CA PHE A 160 9.43 9.84 6.73
C PHE A 160 9.89 11.07 7.50
N GLU A 161 9.85 11.02 8.83
CA GLU A 161 10.33 12.10 9.71
C GLU A 161 11.82 11.99 10.07
N LEU A 162 12.49 10.88 9.74
CA LEU A 162 13.91 10.69 10.02
C LEU A 162 14.76 11.75 9.33
N GLU A 163 15.48 12.55 10.13
CA GLU A 163 16.38 13.61 9.64
C GLU A 163 17.71 13.05 9.11
N SER A 164 18.13 11.90 9.60
CA SER A 164 19.34 11.20 9.19
C SER A 164 19.08 9.71 9.07
N ARG A 165 19.84 9.03 8.21
CA ARG A 165 19.79 7.59 8.06
C ARG A 165 20.34 6.89 9.33
N PRO A 166 19.53 6.07 10.02
CA PRO A 166 20.04 5.25 11.12
C PRO A 166 21.00 4.18 10.60
N GLN A 167 22.04 3.88 11.34
CA GLN A 167 23.04 2.90 10.91
C GLN A 167 22.50 1.47 11.05
N ARG A 168 21.89 1.11 12.20
CA ARG A 168 21.40 -0.24 12.52
C ARG A 168 19.90 -0.16 12.79
N VAL A 169 19.11 -0.84 11.95
CA VAL A 169 17.64 -0.78 11.98
C VAL A 169 17.04 -2.15 12.25
N ALA A 170 16.14 -2.22 13.22
CA ALA A 170 15.25 -3.35 13.38
C ALA A 170 13.87 -3.01 12.80
N ILE A 171 13.34 -3.86 11.93
CA ILE A 171 11.96 -3.76 11.44
C ILE A 171 11.18 -4.96 11.97
N VAL A 172 10.06 -4.72 12.65
CA VAL A 172 9.23 -5.78 13.20
C VAL A 172 7.95 -5.89 12.39
N GLY A 173 7.79 -7.02 11.68
CA GLY A 173 6.64 -7.30 10.84
C GLY A 173 7.02 -8.03 9.56
N SER A 174 6.03 -8.68 8.93
CA SER A 174 6.22 -9.50 7.72
C SER A 174 5.39 -9.01 6.53
N GLY A 175 4.76 -7.84 6.63
CA GLY A 175 3.91 -7.26 5.60
C GLY A 175 4.68 -6.43 4.57
N TYR A 176 3.93 -5.85 3.62
CA TYR A 176 4.47 -5.04 2.53
C TYR A 176 5.27 -3.82 3.02
N ILE A 177 4.88 -3.17 4.11
CA ILE A 177 5.62 -2.03 4.69
C ILE A 177 7.03 -2.45 5.10
N SER A 178 7.15 -3.61 5.76
CA SER A 178 8.45 -4.17 6.14
C SER A 178 9.29 -4.50 4.90
N ALA A 179 8.69 -5.12 3.89
CA ALA A 179 9.35 -5.48 2.63
C ALA A 179 9.87 -4.25 1.87
N GLU A 180 9.08 -3.19 1.81
CA GLU A 180 9.42 -1.97 1.07
C GLU A 180 10.48 -1.14 1.78
N LEU A 181 10.31 -0.87 3.07
CA LEU A 181 11.21 0.01 3.82
C LEU A 181 12.56 -0.62 4.13
N SER A 182 12.60 -1.96 4.27
CA SER A 182 13.87 -2.66 4.50
C SER A 182 14.85 -2.52 3.33
N GLY A 183 14.37 -2.66 2.10
CA GLY A 183 15.20 -2.46 0.91
C GLY A 183 15.68 -1.02 0.75
N VAL A 184 14.86 -0.04 1.13
CA VAL A 184 15.29 1.38 1.13
C VAL A 184 16.41 1.62 2.14
N PHE A 185 16.26 1.15 3.38
CA PHE A 185 17.30 1.30 4.40
C PHE A 185 18.61 0.61 3.99
N GLU A 186 18.51 -0.64 3.53
CA GLU A 186 19.65 -1.46 3.13
C GLU A 186 20.41 -0.84 1.97
N ALA A 187 19.73 -0.54 0.85
CA ALA A 187 20.36 0.00 -0.35
C ALA A 187 21.00 1.40 -0.11
N LEU A 188 20.47 2.17 0.85
CA LEU A 188 21.06 3.45 1.26
C LEU A 188 22.11 3.31 2.38
N GLY A 189 22.49 2.07 2.77
CA GLY A 189 23.64 1.75 3.59
C GLY A 189 23.35 1.51 5.08
N SER A 190 22.12 1.20 5.50
CA SER A 190 21.82 0.74 6.86
C SER A 190 21.99 -0.77 6.99
N GLU A 191 22.45 -1.23 8.16
CA GLU A 191 22.37 -2.62 8.55
C GLU A 191 20.94 -2.96 8.99
N VAL A 192 20.25 -3.83 8.26
CA VAL A 192 18.84 -4.11 8.50
C VAL A 192 18.63 -5.50 9.08
N THR A 193 17.86 -5.57 10.17
CA THR A 193 17.36 -6.83 10.74
C THR A 193 15.83 -6.81 10.73
N ILE A 194 15.21 -7.80 10.10
CA ILE A 194 13.74 -7.96 10.12
C ILE A 194 13.37 -9.08 11.10
N LEU A 195 12.45 -8.77 12.02
CA LEU A 195 11.91 -9.75 12.97
C LEU A 195 10.53 -10.21 12.48
N LEU A 196 10.41 -11.48 12.18
CA LEU A 196 9.20 -12.13 11.67
C LEU A 196 8.56 -12.97 12.79
N ARG A 197 7.31 -12.68 13.14
CA ARG A 197 6.58 -13.49 14.12
C ARG A 197 6.46 -14.97 13.70
N ARG A 198 6.42 -15.23 12.39
CA ARG A 198 6.36 -16.57 11.79
C ARG A 198 7.56 -16.79 10.86
N ASP A 199 7.44 -17.66 9.92
CA ASP A 199 8.52 -18.16 9.05
C ASP A 199 8.67 -17.44 7.71
N ARG A 200 7.61 -16.72 7.23
CA ARG A 200 7.59 -16.16 5.87
C ARG A 200 7.12 -14.71 5.84
N MET A 201 7.73 -13.93 4.95
CA MET A 201 7.26 -12.62 4.53
C MET A 201 6.00 -12.73 3.66
N LEU A 202 5.20 -11.67 3.61
CA LEU A 202 4.07 -11.51 2.68
C LEU A 202 3.10 -12.70 2.67
N ARG A 203 2.67 -13.17 3.85
CA ARG A 203 1.90 -14.41 4.02
C ARG A 203 0.54 -14.44 3.32
N SER A 204 -0.05 -13.28 3.02
CA SER A 204 -1.26 -13.14 2.24
C SER A 204 -1.04 -13.15 0.72
N PHE A 205 0.21 -13.25 0.28
CA PHE A 205 0.60 -13.35 -1.11
C PHE A 205 0.92 -14.80 -1.47
N ASP A 206 1.04 -15.10 -2.77
CA ASP A 206 1.46 -16.41 -3.21
C ASP A 206 2.80 -16.80 -2.55
N ALA A 207 2.93 -18.06 -2.18
CA ALA A 207 4.08 -18.57 -1.43
C ALA A 207 5.40 -18.30 -2.15
N MET A 208 5.44 -18.48 -3.47
CA MET A 208 6.60 -18.22 -4.33
C MET A 208 7.15 -16.80 -4.10
N LEU A 209 6.27 -15.80 -4.02
CA LEU A 209 6.68 -14.39 -3.85
C LEU A 209 7.39 -14.15 -2.52
N GLY A 210 6.82 -14.66 -1.43
CA GLY A 210 7.40 -14.50 -0.09
C GLY A 210 8.74 -15.22 0.04
N GLU A 211 8.87 -16.41 -0.53
CA GLU A 211 10.09 -17.22 -0.51
C GLU A 211 11.19 -16.58 -1.37
N ALA A 212 10.86 -16.16 -2.59
CA ALA A 212 11.78 -15.47 -3.47
C ALA A 212 12.28 -14.16 -2.84
N LEU A 213 11.37 -13.33 -2.30
CA LEU A 213 11.75 -12.10 -1.61
C LEU A 213 12.73 -12.36 -0.46
N MET A 214 12.47 -13.38 0.37
CA MET A 214 13.36 -13.70 1.49
C MET A 214 14.75 -14.18 1.02
N ARG A 215 14.86 -14.85 -0.13
CA ARG A 215 16.14 -15.20 -0.73
C ARG A 215 16.91 -13.95 -1.15
N GLU A 216 16.26 -13.05 -1.88
CA GLU A 216 16.88 -11.80 -2.35
C GLU A 216 17.28 -10.90 -1.17
N MET A 217 16.45 -10.77 -0.15
CA MET A 217 16.76 -10.00 1.07
C MET A 217 18.03 -10.54 1.78
N ARG A 218 18.18 -11.88 1.88
CA ARG A 218 19.40 -12.46 2.47
C ARG A 218 20.62 -12.22 1.59
N ALA A 219 20.45 -12.30 0.27
CA ALA A 219 21.52 -12.05 -0.68
C ALA A 219 22.00 -10.58 -0.65
N SER A 220 21.12 -9.63 -0.37
CA SER A 220 21.47 -8.22 -0.19
C SER A 220 22.06 -7.90 1.20
N GLY A 221 22.09 -8.87 2.14
CA GLY A 221 22.65 -8.67 3.48
C GLY A 221 21.62 -8.37 4.57
N ILE A 222 20.32 -8.32 4.26
CA ILE A 222 19.27 -8.16 5.26
C ILE A 222 19.18 -9.42 6.14
N ARG A 223 19.33 -9.23 7.46
CA ARG A 223 19.18 -10.30 8.43
C ARG A 223 17.71 -10.58 8.71
N LEU A 224 17.26 -11.80 8.42
CA LEU A 224 15.91 -12.27 8.73
C LEU A 224 15.91 -13.15 9.98
N VAL A 225 15.16 -12.76 11.00
CA VAL A 225 14.98 -13.53 12.25
C VAL A 225 13.52 -14.00 12.29
N THR A 226 13.32 -15.28 12.00
CA THR A 226 12.00 -15.95 12.05
C THR A 226 11.65 -16.38 13.47
N GLN A 227 10.37 -16.70 13.70
CA GLN A 227 9.84 -17.10 15.03
C GLN A 227 10.26 -16.09 16.11
N ALA A 228 10.23 -14.79 15.78
CA ALA A 228 10.69 -13.68 16.60
C ALA A 228 9.51 -12.75 16.92
N ALA A 229 8.90 -12.97 18.09
CA ALA A 229 7.84 -12.13 18.62
C ALA A 229 8.37 -11.28 19.78
N PRO A 230 8.64 -9.98 19.61
CA PRO A 230 9.08 -9.11 20.71
C PRO A 230 8.00 -8.99 21.78
N VAL A 231 8.44 -9.07 23.06
CA VAL A 231 7.60 -8.88 24.26
C VAL A 231 8.00 -7.65 25.05
N ALA A 232 9.15 -7.06 24.77
CA ALA A 232 9.59 -5.78 25.31
C ALA A 232 10.64 -5.14 24.42
N MET A 233 10.72 -3.82 24.45
CA MET A 233 11.82 -3.03 23.89
C MET A 233 12.60 -2.39 25.04
N GLU A 234 13.91 -2.60 25.07
CA GLU A 234 14.84 -2.19 26.13
C GLU A 234 15.82 -1.12 25.61
N GLY A 235 16.43 -0.38 26.53
CA GLY A 235 17.41 0.67 26.22
C GLY A 235 16.77 2.03 25.90
N ASN A 236 17.59 3.06 25.86
CA ASN A 236 17.23 4.43 25.46
C ASN A 236 18.02 4.90 24.22
N GLY A 237 18.70 3.96 23.54
CA GLY A 237 19.63 4.08 22.45
C GLY A 237 21.04 3.68 22.89
N PRO A 238 21.61 2.61 22.33
CA PRO A 238 21.01 1.68 21.40
C PRO A 238 19.86 0.84 22.00
N PHE A 239 18.93 0.41 21.13
CA PHE A 239 17.75 -0.36 21.52
C PHE A 239 17.98 -1.85 21.39
N ALA A 240 17.25 -2.64 22.20
CA ALA A 240 17.18 -4.09 22.06
C ALA A 240 15.75 -4.59 22.16
N LEU A 241 15.46 -5.69 21.48
CA LEU A 241 14.19 -6.39 21.51
C LEU A 241 14.31 -7.70 22.27
N ARG A 242 13.56 -7.86 23.35
CA ARG A 242 13.45 -9.11 24.09
C ARG A 242 12.29 -9.91 23.49
N LEU A 243 12.58 -11.15 23.10
CA LEU A 243 11.61 -12.04 22.47
C LEU A 243 10.89 -12.92 23.49
N ALA A 244 9.76 -13.50 23.09
CA ALA A 244 8.96 -14.39 23.93
C ALA A 244 9.70 -15.67 24.35
N ASP A 245 10.67 -16.12 23.58
CA ASP A 245 11.51 -17.31 23.85
C ASP A 245 12.76 -16.99 24.70
N GLY A 246 12.87 -15.75 25.19
CA GLY A 246 14.00 -15.30 26.02
C GLY A 246 15.18 -14.74 25.24
N ARG A 247 15.27 -14.90 23.93
CA ARG A 247 16.34 -14.28 23.12
C ARG A 247 16.26 -12.74 23.24
N ARG A 248 17.43 -12.12 23.26
CA ARG A 248 17.61 -10.67 23.16
C ARG A 248 18.35 -10.33 21.88
N ILE A 249 17.77 -9.49 21.06
CA ILE A 249 18.36 -8.98 19.82
C ILE A 249 18.49 -7.46 19.94
N GLY A 250 19.70 -6.94 19.79
CA GLY A 250 19.96 -5.56 20.17
C GLY A 250 20.98 -4.83 19.34
N ASP A 251 21.37 -3.69 19.88
CA ASP A 251 22.26 -2.68 19.33
C ASP A 251 21.68 -1.94 18.12
N PHE A 252 20.37 -1.69 18.11
CA PHE A 252 19.70 -0.92 17.08
C PHE A 252 19.67 0.57 17.40
N ASP A 253 19.94 1.40 16.40
CA ASP A 253 19.79 2.83 16.48
C ASP A 253 18.35 3.26 16.26
N CYS A 254 17.58 2.43 15.52
CA CYS A 254 16.18 2.63 15.22
C CYS A 254 15.42 1.29 15.25
N VAL A 255 14.21 1.31 15.82
CA VAL A 255 13.26 0.20 15.72
C VAL A 255 12.00 0.73 15.03
N LEU A 256 11.52 -0.01 14.01
CA LEU A 256 10.32 0.33 13.25
C LEU A 256 9.26 -0.76 13.42
N TRP A 257 8.08 -0.35 13.91
CA TRP A 257 6.92 -1.24 13.96
C TRP A 257 6.18 -1.24 12.62
N ALA A 258 6.14 -2.39 11.97
CA ALA A 258 5.35 -2.66 10.76
C ALA A 258 4.36 -3.82 11.01
N VAL A 259 3.66 -3.76 12.16
CA VAL A 259 2.85 -4.84 12.71
C VAL A 259 1.36 -4.77 12.34
N GLY A 260 0.99 -3.87 11.47
CA GLY A 260 -0.38 -3.69 10.96
C GLY A 260 -0.86 -2.25 11.00
N ARG A 261 -2.11 -2.06 10.57
CA ARG A 261 -2.80 -0.77 10.53
C ARG A 261 -4.19 -0.91 11.15
N ALA A 262 -4.69 0.14 11.78
CA ALA A 262 -6.04 0.21 12.36
C ALA A 262 -6.85 1.30 11.63
N ALA A 263 -8.16 1.11 11.54
CA ALA A 263 -9.07 2.11 10.99
C ALA A 263 -9.14 3.38 11.87
N ASN A 264 -9.33 4.55 11.24
CA ASN A 264 -9.58 5.80 11.94
C ASN A 264 -11.09 5.99 12.12
N THR A 265 -11.62 5.53 13.23
CA THR A 265 -13.06 5.52 13.55
C THR A 265 -13.43 6.44 14.71
N ASP A 266 -12.55 7.36 15.13
CA ASP A 266 -12.74 8.32 16.21
C ASP A 266 -13.68 9.47 15.80
N LEU A 267 -14.92 9.12 15.41
CA LEU A 267 -15.92 10.02 14.85
C LEU A 267 -17.25 9.99 15.60
N ASP A 268 -17.30 9.40 16.81
CA ASP A 268 -18.54 9.14 17.55
C ASP A 268 -19.57 8.35 16.71
N LEU A 269 -19.13 7.34 15.96
CA LEU A 269 -19.93 6.57 15.00
C LEU A 269 -21.16 5.91 15.63
N THR A 270 -21.11 5.56 16.92
CA THR A 270 -22.23 5.01 17.67
C THR A 270 -23.42 5.98 17.75
N ARG A 271 -23.18 7.31 17.78
CA ARG A 271 -24.25 8.33 17.76
C ARG A 271 -24.97 8.37 16.41
N ALA A 272 -24.29 7.99 15.35
CA ALA A 272 -24.90 7.85 14.02
C ALA A 272 -25.45 6.44 13.77
N GLY A 273 -25.26 5.49 14.68
CA GLY A 273 -25.68 4.09 14.53
C GLY A 273 -24.86 3.28 13.53
N VAL A 274 -23.67 3.76 13.13
CA VAL A 274 -22.80 3.09 12.16
C VAL A 274 -22.13 1.88 12.80
N ALA A 275 -22.26 0.72 12.18
CA ALA A 275 -21.70 -0.55 12.67
C ALA A 275 -20.21 -0.67 12.29
N LEU A 276 -19.44 -1.20 13.25
CA LEU A 276 -18.07 -1.66 13.06
C LEU A 276 -18.01 -3.19 13.14
N ASP A 277 -17.07 -3.80 12.44
CA ASP A 277 -16.78 -5.23 12.59
C ASP A 277 -15.92 -5.52 13.84
N GLY A 278 -15.55 -6.79 14.05
CA GLY A 278 -14.75 -7.22 15.19
C GLY A 278 -13.31 -6.70 15.22
N GLU A 279 -12.82 -6.15 14.10
CA GLU A 279 -11.48 -5.55 13.95
C GLU A 279 -11.53 -4.02 13.98
N GLY A 280 -12.73 -3.43 14.08
CA GLY A 280 -12.95 -1.99 14.20
C GLY A 280 -13.05 -1.26 12.86
N PHE A 281 -13.27 -1.96 11.74
CA PHE A 281 -13.54 -1.37 10.45
C PHE A 281 -15.03 -1.08 10.26
N VAL A 282 -15.34 -0.05 9.45
CA VAL A 282 -16.72 0.29 9.11
C VAL A 282 -17.30 -0.74 8.15
N VAL A 283 -18.38 -1.42 8.56
CA VAL A 283 -19.06 -2.42 7.74
C VAL A 283 -19.74 -1.76 6.54
N THR A 284 -19.49 -2.27 5.34
CA THR A 284 -20.11 -1.79 4.11
C THR A 284 -20.55 -2.92 3.20
N ASP A 285 -21.61 -2.67 2.43
CA ASP A 285 -22.02 -3.53 1.33
C ASP A 285 -21.14 -3.31 0.07
N ARG A 286 -21.47 -3.99 -1.04
CA ARG A 286 -20.71 -3.85 -2.30
C ARG A 286 -20.82 -2.46 -2.95
N TRP A 287 -21.84 -1.67 -2.57
CA TRP A 287 -22.05 -0.30 -3.05
C TRP A 287 -21.47 0.76 -2.13
N GLN A 288 -20.69 0.37 -1.11
CA GLN A 288 -20.11 1.23 -0.08
C GLN A 288 -21.16 1.90 0.84
N ASN A 289 -22.37 1.36 0.92
CA ASN A 289 -23.34 1.79 1.93
C ASN A 289 -22.99 1.16 3.28
N THR A 290 -23.14 1.94 4.35
CA THR A 290 -23.15 1.40 5.70
C THR A 290 -24.53 0.83 6.04
N ASN A 291 -24.72 0.36 7.26
CA ASN A 291 -26.02 -0.04 7.79
C ASN A 291 -26.97 1.15 8.02
N VAL A 292 -26.50 2.39 7.89
CA VAL A 292 -27.28 3.62 8.11
C VAL A 292 -27.54 4.30 6.78
N GLU A 293 -28.80 4.54 6.43
CA GLU A 293 -29.17 5.22 5.20
C GLU A 293 -28.55 6.62 5.12
N GLY A 294 -27.93 6.93 3.98
CA GLY A 294 -27.28 8.22 3.72
C GLY A 294 -25.85 8.30 4.26
N ILE A 295 -25.35 7.29 4.98
CA ILE A 295 -23.94 7.21 5.40
C ILE A 295 -23.23 6.12 4.60
N HIS A 296 -22.10 6.49 4.00
CA HIS A 296 -21.26 5.62 3.19
C HIS A 296 -19.85 5.58 3.77
N ALA A 297 -19.04 4.56 3.43
CA ALA A 297 -17.63 4.51 3.78
C ALA A 297 -16.78 3.95 2.64
N ILE A 298 -15.57 4.51 2.46
CA ILE A 298 -14.63 4.13 1.38
C ILE A 298 -13.19 4.13 1.87
N GLY A 299 -12.36 3.35 1.19
CA GLY A 299 -10.93 3.23 1.47
C GLY A 299 -10.62 2.40 2.73
N ASP A 300 -9.44 2.62 3.31
CA ASP A 300 -8.87 1.76 4.37
C ASP A 300 -9.76 1.64 5.62
N VAL A 301 -10.61 2.63 5.89
CA VAL A 301 -11.55 2.59 7.02
C VAL A 301 -12.55 1.43 6.94
N THR A 302 -12.71 0.81 5.75
CA THR A 302 -13.61 -0.33 5.51
C THR A 302 -12.94 -1.69 5.66
N GLY A 303 -11.63 -1.76 5.92
CA GLY A 303 -10.88 -3.01 6.02
C GLY A 303 -10.71 -3.79 4.72
N ARG A 304 -11.19 -3.24 3.59
CA ARG A 304 -11.00 -3.82 2.26
C ARG A 304 -9.60 -3.51 1.74
N GLU A 305 -9.36 -3.67 0.43
CA GLU A 305 -8.07 -3.42 -0.19
C GLU A 305 -7.53 -2.01 0.12
N ALA A 306 -6.51 -1.93 0.98
CA ALA A 306 -5.90 -0.67 1.45
C ALA A 306 -4.93 -0.10 0.41
N LEU A 307 -5.44 0.23 -0.78
CA LEU A 307 -4.71 0.74 -1.93
C LEU A 307 -5.28 2.07 -2.42
N THR A 308 -4.41 3.02 -2.69
CA THR A 308 -4.79 4.35 -3.20
C THR A 308 -5.71 4.30 -4.42
N PRO A 309 -5.41 3.55 -5.51
CA PRO A 309 -6.30 3.51 -6.67
C PRO A 309 -7.65 2.85 -6.37
N VAL A 310 -7.71 1.93 -5.41
CA VAL A 310 -8.97 1.31 -4.95
C VAL A 310 -9.84 2.32 -4.24
N ALA A 311 -9.30 3.09 -3.31
CA ALA A 311 -10.03 4.16 -2.62
C ALA A 311 -10.54 5.24 -3.59
N ILE A 312 -9.71 5.66 -4.57
CA ILE A 312 -10.09 6.60 -5.63
C ILE A 312 -11.24 6.04 -6.47
N ALA A 313 -11.11 4.78 -6.90
CA ALA A 313 -12.10 4.13 -7.74
C ALA A 313 -13.44 3.94 -7.01
N ALA A 314 -13.40 3.57 -5.72
CA ALA A 314 -14.59 3.47 -4.88
C ALA A 314 -15.27 4.84 -4.72
N GLY A 315 -14.51 5.89 -4.41
CA GLY A 315 -15.03 7.25 -4.25
C GLY A 315 -15.68 7.81 -5.50
N ARG A 316 -15.05 7.66 -6.67
CA ARG A 316 -15.59 8.11 -7.95
C ARG A 316 -16.89 7.37 -8.30
N ARG A 317 -16.89 6.03 -8.20
CA ARG A 317 -18.08 5.21 -8.52
C ARG A 317 -19.22 5.46 -7.55
N LEU A 318 -18.93 5.71 -6.29
CA LEU A 318 -19.93 6.13 -5.30
C LEU A 318 -20.59 7.45 -5.73
N SER A 319 -19.80 8.45 -6.13
CA SER A 319 -20.34 9.74 -6.60
C SER A 319 -21.09 9.60 -7.93
N ASP A 320 -20.60 8.78 -8.89
CA ASP A 320 -21.30 8.47 -10.13
C ASP A 320 -22.70 7.89 -9.86
N ARG A 321 -22.80 7.02 -8.84
CA ARG A 321 -24.08 6.41 -8.42
C ARG A 321 -25.00 7.43 -7.72
N LEU A 322 -24.46 8.21 -6.78
CA LEU A 322 -25.28 9.09 -5.93
C LEU A 322 -25.76 10.37 -6.64
N PHE A 323 -24.97 10.87 -7.59
CA PHE A 323 -25.19 12.17 -8.22
C PHE A 323 -25.17 12.12 -9.76
N GLY A 324 -24.56 11.09 -10.36
CA GLY A 324 -24.40 10.95 -11.81
C GLY A 324 -25.45 10.06 -12.49
N GLY A 325 -26.50 9.63 -11.77
CA GLY A 325 -27.57 8.79 -12.34
C GLY A 325 -27.19 7.35 -12.67
N GLN A 326 -25.96 6.89 -12.31
CA GLN A 326 -25.48 5.54 -12.62
C GLN A 326 -25.81 4.58 -11.46
N THR A 327 -27.06 4.22 -11.28
CA THR A 327 -27.60 3.52 -10.09
C THR A 327 -26.90 2.22 -9.73
N GLU A 328 -26.39 1.47 -10.74
CA GLU A 328 -25.69 0.20 -10.54
C GLU A 328 -24.15 0.36 -10.42
N ARG A 329 -23.66 1.59 -10.45
CA ARG A 329 -22.21 1.84 -10.44
C ARG A 329 -21.60 1.54 -9.07
N HIS A 330 -20.68 0.58 -9.01
CA HIS A 330 -19.92 0.24 -7.81
C HIS A 330 -18.51 -0.26 -8.19
N LEU A 331 -17.63 -0.38 -7.22
CA LEU A 331 -16.31 -1.00 -7.43
C LEU A 331 -16.43 -2.51 -7.28
N ASP A 332 -15.99 -3.23 -8.30
CA ASP A 332 -15.72 -4.66 -8.20
C ASP A 332 -14.32 -4.85 -7.57
N TYR A 333 -14.27 -5.46 -6.39
CA TYR A 333 -13.04 -5.73 -5.65
C TYR A 333 -12.33 -7.02 -6.10
N ASN A 334 -12.84 -7.71 -7.11
CA ASN A 334 -12.13 -8.83 -7.71
C ASN A 334 -11.02 -8.34 -8.64
N LEU A 335 -9.94 -9.11 -8.75
CA LEU A 335 -8.81 -8.84 -9.64
C LEU A 335 -8.24 -7.41 -9.47
N ILE A 336 -7.92 -7.05 -8.22
CA ILE A 336 -7.19 -5.83 -7.90
C ILE A 336 -5.69 -6.08 -8.08
N PRO A 337 -5.02 -5.42 -9.04
CA PRO A 337 -3.59 -5.54 -9.20
C PRO A 337 -2.88 -4.86 -8.02
N THR A 338 -1.89 -5.53 -7.48
CA THR A 338 -1.14 -5.08 -6.31
C THR A 338 0.36 -5.16 -6.58
N VAL A 339 1.07 -4.09 -6.25
CA VAL A 339 2.53 -4.01 -6.32
C VAL A 339 3.10 -3.78 -4.94
N VAL A 340 4.14 -4.54 -4.59
CA VAL A 340 5.01 -4.28 -3.44
C VAL A 340 6.33 -3.75 -3.97
N PHE A 341 6.68 -2.52 -3.60
CA PHE A 341 7.91 -1.85 -4.02
C PHE A 341 9.11 -2.29 -3.14
N SER A 342 9.31 -3.60 -3.08
CA SER A 342 10.53 -4.22 -2.51
C SER A 342 11.71 -4.12 -3.48
N HIS A 343 12.85 -4.66 -3.10
CA HIS A 343 14.02 -4.87 -3.94
C HIS A 343 14.33 -6.37 -4.00
N PRO A 344 14.00 -7.04 -5.13
CA PRO A 344 13.29 -6.54 -6.33
C PRO A 344 11.78 -6.34 -6.10
N PRO A 345 11.07 -5.58 -6.97
CA PRO A 345 9.63 -5.34 -6.84
C PRO A 345 8.79 -6.60 -7.13
N ILE A 346 7.60 -6.61 -6.55
CA ILE A 346 6.62 -7.70 -6.71
C ILE A 346 5.36 -7.16 -7.35
N GLY A 347 4.80 -7.92 -8.30
CA GLY A 347 3.49 -7.70 -8.88
C GLY A 347 2.59 -8.93 -8.70
N THR A 348 1.33 -8.73 -8.34
CA THR A 348 0.36 -9.81 -8.16
C THR A 348 -1.05 -9.38 -8.51
N ILE A 349 -1.83 -10.28 -9.08
CA ILE A 349 -3.27 -10.09 -9.32
C ILE A 349 -3.98 -11.44 -9.32
N GLY A 350 -5.18 -11.47 -8.75
CA GLY A 350 -6.02 -12.67 -8.69
C GLY A 350 -5.68 -13.58 -7.52
N CYS A 351 -6.06 -14.85 -7.63
CA CYS A 351 -5.90 -15.84 -6.57
C CYS A 351 -4.44 -16.33 -6.48
N THR A 352 -3.94 -16.52 -5.28
CA THR A 352 -2.77 -17.37 -5.03
C THR A 352 -3.07 -18.81 -5.47
N GLU A 353 -2.05 -19.64 -5.67
CA GLU A 353 -2.26 -21.05 -5.97
C GLU A 353 -3.09 -21.75 -4.88
N GLU A 354 -2.82 -21.47 -3.60
CA GLU A 354 -3.56 -22.05 -2.48
C GLU A 354 -5.04 -21.64 -2.50
N GLU A 355 -5.32 -20.35 -2.69
CA GLU A 355 -6.69 -19.83 -2.81
C GLU A 355 -7.43 -20.41 -4.02
N ALA A 356 -6.76 -20.54 -5.17
CA ALA A 356 -7.35 -21.12 -6.37
C ALA A 356 -7.74 -22.58 -6.14
N ARG A 357 -6.87 -23.39 -5.54
CA ARG A 357 -7.14 -24.77 -5.19
C ARG A 357 -8.27 -24.92 -4.15
N ALA A 358 -8.41 -23.96 -3.24
CA ALA A 358 -9.49 -23.96 -2.24
C ALA A 358 -10.83 -23.47 -2.83
N LYS A 359 -10.78 -22.51 -3.76
CA LYS A 359 -11.98 -21.83 -4.30
C LYS A 359 -12.62 -22.57 -5.46
N TYR A 360 -11.82 -23.16 -6.32
CA TYR A 360 -12.31 -23.78 -7.56
C TYR A 360 -12.25 -25.30 -7.44
N ALA A 361 -13.41 -25.95 -7.67
CA ALA A 361 -13.45 -27.41 -7.83
C ALA A 361 -12.89 -27.75 -9.21
N GLY A 362 -11.97 -28.73 -9.28
CA GLY A 362 -11.44 -29.27 -10.54
C GLY A 362 -10.04 -28.77 -10.90
N ASP A 363 -9.75 -28.70 -12.19
CA ASP A 363 -8.39 -28.59 -12.73
C ASP A 363 -7.77 -27.20 -12.49
N ILE A 364 -6.85 -27.13 -11.53
CA ILE A 364 -5.91 -26.02 -11.37
C ILE A 364 -4.58 -26.46 -11.96
N GLU A 365 -4.14 -25.77 -13.01
CA GLU A 365 -2.80 -25.92 -13.55
C GLU A 365 -1.96 -24.67 -13.19
N VAL A 366 -0.67 -24.89 -12.96
CA VAL A 366 0.26 -23.84 -12.57
C VAL A 366 1.45 -23.86 -13.50
N PHE A 367 1.77 -22.71 -14.06
CA PHE A 367 2.93 -22.50 -14.93
C PHE A 367 3.90 -21.59 -14.21
N THR A 368 5.19 -21.90 -14.25
CA THR A 368 6.24 -21.14 -13.56
C THR A 368 7.44 -20.91 -14.46
N ALA A 369 8.05 -19.73 -14.30
CA ALA A 369 9.35 -19.44 -14.92
C ALA A 369 10.29 -18.84 -13.86
N SER A 370 11.59 -19.14 -13.99
CA SER A 370 12.63 -18.56 -13.13
C SER A 370 13.90 -18.39 -13.94
N PHE A 371 14.37 -17.14 -14.07
CA PHE A 371 15.51 -16.79 -14.91
C PHE A 371 16.27 -15.57 -14.37
N GLY A 372 17.48 -15.36 -14.87
CA GLY A 372 18.24 -14.13 -14.64
C GLY A 372 17.87 -13.10 -15.71
N PRO A 373 17.40 -11.89 -15.35
CA PRO A 373 17.11 -10.85 -16.33
C PRO A 373 18.37 -10.41 -17.05
N LEU A 374 18.24 -10.01 -18.31
CA LEU A 374 19.37 -9.67 -19.18
C LEU A 374 20.25 -8.55 -18.60
N TYR A 375 19.65 -7.60 -17.87
CA TYR A 375 20.38 -6.55 -17.15
C TYR A 375 21.44 -7.17 -16.21
N HIS A 376 21.16 -8.27 -15.57
CA HIS A 376 22.06 -8.92 -14.63
C HIS A 376 22.97 -9.99 -15.28
N ALA A 377 23.02 -10.07 -16.62
CA ALA A 377 23.94 -10.98 -17.30
C ALA A 377 25.40 -10.65 -16.99
N LEU A 378 25.75 -9.37 -16.91
CA LEU A 378 27.11 -8.90 -16.65
C LEU A 378 27.37 -8.59 -15.18
N THR A 379 26.35 -8.17 -14.41
CA THR A 379 26.53 -7.73 -13.01
C THR A 379 27.00 -8.84 -12.08
N THR A 380 27.72 -8.47 -11.03
CA THR A 380 28.13 -9.38 -9.95
C THR A 380 26.91 -9.89 -9.17
N ARG A 381 25.94 -8.99 -8.87
CA ARG A 381 24.65 -9.37 -8.30
C ARG A 381 23.83 -10.14 -9.35
N LYS A 382 23.17 -11.22 -8.93
CA LYS A 382 22.37 -12.09 -9.82
C LYS A 382 20.95 -12.29 -9.30
N PRO A 383 20.17 -11.23 -9.06
CA PRO A 383 18.76 -11.39 -8.65
C PRO A 383 17.99 -12.12 -9.76
N ARG A 384 17.02 -12.93 -9.33
CA ARG A 384 16.20 -13.70 -10.26
C ARG A 384 14.83 -13.04 -10.45
N VAL A 385 14.30 -13.25 -11.65
CA VAL A 385 12.87 -13.05 -11.91
C VAL A 385 12.18 -14.39 -11.72
N GLU A 386 11.10 -14.40 -10.93
CA GLU A 386 10.24 -15.57 -10.77
C GLU A 386 8.81 -15.19 -11.08
N MET A 387 8.17 -16.03 -11.88
CA MET A 387 6.82 -15.79 -12.38
C MET A 387 5.95 -17.03 -12.20
N LYS A 388 4.67 -16.80 -11.95
CA LYS A 388 3.68 -17.86 -11.83
C LYS A 388 2.36 -17.43 -12.48
N LEU A 389 1.77 -18.30 -13.29
CA LEU A 389 0.39 -18.26 -13.73
C LEU A 389 -0.39 -19.37 -13.05
N VAL A 390 -1.55 -19.03 -12.54
CA VAL A 390 -2.52 -19.99 -11.98
C VAL A 390 -3.73 -19.99 -12.91
N THR A 391 -4.08 -21.15 -13.46
CA THR A 391 -5.19 -21.30 -14.39
C THR A 391 -6.25 -22.26 -13.87
N HIS A 392 -7.49 -22.10 -14.35
CA HIS A 392 -8.61 -22.93 -13.95
C HIS A 392 -9.41 -23.40 -15.16
N GLY A 393 -9.82 -24.69 -15.11
CA GLY A 393 -10.75 -25.33 -16.00
C GLY A 393 -10.14 -25.70 -17.35
N ARG A 394 -10.96 -26.32 -18.23
CA ARG A 394 -10.53 -26.85 -19.54
C ARG A 394 -9.98 -25.78 -20.48
N GLU A 395 -10.50 -24.56 -20.40
CA GLU A 395 -10.05 -23.42 -21.20
C GLU A 395 -8.80 -22.75 -20.59
N ARG A 396 -8.34 -23.22 -19.44
CA ARG A 396 -7.18 -22.66 -18.73
C ARG A 396 -7.30 -21.15 -18.54
N ARG A 397 -8.47 -20.68 -18.07
CA ARG A 397 -8.66 -19.27 -17.74
C ARG A 397 -7.66 -18.85 -16.67
N ILE A 398 -6.94 -17.76 -16.88
CA ILE A 398 -5.97 -17.25 -15.91
C ILE A 398 -6.74 -16.63 -14.74
N VAL A 399 -6.54 -17.18 -13.55
CA VAL A 399 -7.18 -16.74 -12.28
C VAL A 399 -6.20 -16.13 -11.29
N GLY A 400 -4.89 -16.29 -11.54
CA GLY A 400 -3.82 -15.68 -10.77
C GLY A 400 -2.57 -15.45 -11.61
N LEU A 401 -1.90 -14.31 -11.38
CA LEU A 401 -0.62 -13.96 -12.00
C LEU A 401 0.26 -13.29 -10.95
N HIS A 402 1.46 -13.83 -10.79
CA HIS A 402 2.40 -13.41 -9.76
C HIS A 402 3.80 -13.28 -10.33
N VAL A 403 4.51 -12.22 -9.97
CA VAL A 403 5.88 -11.95 -10.43
C VAL A 403 6.68 -11.23 -9.36
N ILE A 404 7.94 -11.62 -9.20
CA ILE A 404 8.96 -10.87 -8.47
C ILE A 404 10.16 -10.70 -9.39
N GLY A 405 10.68 -9.50 -9.47
CA GLY A 405 11.83 -9.18 -10.31
C GLY A 405 11.76 -7.77 -10.89
N VAL A 406 12.84 -7.35 -11.53
CA VAL A 406 12.94 -6.03 -12.17
C VAL A 406 11.83 -5.87 -13.24
N GLY A 407 11.09 -4.76 -13.16
CA GLY A 407 9.98 -4.45 -14.07
C GLY A 407 8.63 -5.05 -13.69
N ALA A 408 8.54 -5.84 -12.60
CA ALA A 408 7.28 -6.42 -12.12
C ALA A 408 6.21 -5.35 -11.85
N ASP A 409 6.63 -4.20 -11.33
CA ASP A 409 5.78 -3.05 -11.01
C ASP A 409 5.17 -2.38 -12.25
N GLU A 410 5.87 -2.38 -13.38
CA GLU A 410 5.39 -1.75 -14.62
C GLU A 410 4.61 -2.73 -15.51
N MET A 411 5.07 -3.97 -15.66
CA MET A 411 4.41 -4.94 -16.55
C MET A 411 3.03 -5.38 -16.04
N LEU A 412 2.82 -5.44 -14.73
CA LEU A 412 1.59 -5.96 -14.14
C LEU A 412 0.32 -5.26 -14.65
N GLN A 413 0.39 -3.94 -14.88
CA GLN A 413 -0.80 -3.18 -15.31
C GLN A 413 -1.37 -3.67 -16.64
N GLY A 414 -0.53 -4.05 -17.61
CA GLY A 414 -0.98 -4.60 -18.90
C GLY A 414 -1.63 -5.96 -18.74
N PHE A 415 -1.01 -6.85 -18.01
CA PHE A 415 -1.57 -8.18 -17.72
C PHE A 415 -2.86 -8.13 -16.90
N ALA A 416 -2.99 -7.17 -16.00
CA ALA A 416 -4.22 -6.96 -15.23
C ALA A 416 -5.42 -6.66 -16.14
N VAL A 417 -5.22 -5.92 -17.23
CA VAL A 417 -6.27 -5.67 -18.23
C VAL A 417 -6.70 -6.99 -18.90
N ALA A 418 -5.74 -7.83 -19.31
CA ALA A 418 -6.02 -9.12 -19.93
C ALA A 418 -6.81 -10.05 -18.98
N LEU A 419 -6.41 -10.14 -17.70
CA LEU A 419 -7.13 -10.96 -16.73
C LEU A 419 -8.57 -10.46 -16.50
N ARG A 420 -8.78 -9.16 -16.45
CA ARG A 420 -10.14 -8.59 -16.35
C ARG A 420 -11.01 -8.87 -17.58
N MET A 421 -10.41 -9.03 -18.74
CA MET A 421 -11.09 -9.46 -19.97
C MET A 421 -11.37 -10.97 -20.00
N GLY A 422 -10.83 -11.72 -19.04
CA GLY A 422 -11.02 -13.16 -18.92
C GLY A 422 -10.04 -13.99 -19.73
N ALA A 423 -8.85 -13.47 -19.99
CA ALA A 423 -7.81 -14.13 -20.77
C ALA A 423 -7.52 -15.55 -20.31
N THR A 424 -7.27 -16.42 -21.27
CA THR A 424 -6.88 -17.81 -21.11
C THR A 424 -5.38 -18.00 -21.33
N LYS A 425 -4.86 -19.19 -21.00
CA LYS A 425 -3.47 -19.54 -21.33
C LYS A 425 -3.22 -19.54 -22.83
N ALA A 426 -4.22 -19.95 -23.63
CA ALA A 426 -4.12 -19.91 -25.09
C ALA A 426 -3.97 -18.47 -25.62
N ASP A 427 -4.69 -17.50 -25.06
CA ASP A 427 -4.55 -16.08 -25.46
C ASP A 427 -3.12 -15.59 -25.19
N PHE A 428 -2.49 -16.04 -24.10
CA PHE A 428 -1.10 -15.70 -23.80
C PHE A 428 -0.14 -16.41 -24.77
N ASP A 429 -0.33 -17.71 -25.02
CA ASP A 429 0.53 -18.50 -25.91
C ASP A 429 0.49 -18.03 -27.37
N ASP A 430 -0.64 -17.49 -27.82
CA ASP A 430 -0.82 -16.95 -29.17
C ASP A 430 -0.33 -15.50 -29.32
N THR A 431 -0.01 -14.84 -28.18
CA THR A 431 0.52 -13.49 -28.21
C THR A 431 2.01 -13.50 -28.56
N VAL A 432 2.39 -12.74 -29.59
CA VAL A 432 3.82 -12.59 -29.97
C VAL A 432 4.58 -11.87 -28.87
N ALA A 433 5.67 -12.48 -28.41
CA ALA A 433 6.53 -11.94 -27.37
C ALA A 433 7.29 -10.66 -27.81
N ILE A 434 7.55 -9.79 -26.84
CA ILE A 434 8.45 -8.63 -27.03
C ILE A 434 9.85 -9.03 -26.55
N HIS A 435 10.75 -9.29 -27.50
CA HIS A 435 12.10 -9.75 -27.17
C HIS A 435 13.15 -8.63 -27.34
N PRO A 436 14.16 -8.47 -26.42
CA PRO A 436 14.28 -9.20 -25.15
C PRO A 436 13.68 -8.42 -23.98
N THR A 437 12.70 -8.98 -23.29
CA THR A 437 12.09 -8.39 -22.09
C THR A 437 11.77 -9.48 -21.06
N SER A 438 11.69 -9.12 -19.77
CA SER A 438 11.23 -10.08 -18.76
C SER A 438 9.74 -10.44 -18.94
N ALA A 439 8.93 -9.53 -19.48
CA ALA A 439 7.49 -9.73 -19.64
C ALA A 439 7.15 -10.86 -20.66
N GLU A 440 8.06 -11.16 -21.61
CA GLU A 440 7.85 -12.21 -22.61
C GLU A 440 7.66 -13.60 -22.00
N GLU A 441 8.23 -13.83 -20.82
CA GLU A 441 8.11 -15.12 -20.14
C GLU A 441 6.66 -15.48 -19.79
N PHE A 442 5.79 -14.49 -19.54
CA PHE A 442 4.37 -14.77 -19.32
C PHE A 442 3.67 -15.36 -20.57
N VAL A 443 4.12 -15.02 -21.77
CA VAL A 443 3.53 -15.48 -23.03
C VAL A 443 4.30 -16.65 -23.65
N THR A 444 5.48 -16.99 -23.12
CA THR A 444 6.29 -18.14 -23.60
C THR A 444 6.32 -19.31 -22.63
N MET A 445 5.81 -19.15 -21.42
CA MET A 445 5.76 -20.13 -20.34
C MET A 445 5.03 -21.42 -20.75
N ARG A 446 5.62 -22.61 -20.50
CA ARG A 446 5.08 -23.94 -20.86
C ARG A 446 4.84 -24.80 -19.63
#